data_14035d67f822c0a8c66caeee8ffecbcd
#
_entry.id   14035d67f822c0a8c66caeee8ffecbcd
#
_cell.length_a   1.000
_cell.length_b   1.000
_cell.length_c   1.000
_cell.angle_alpha   90.00
_cell.angle_beta   90.00
_cell.angle_gamma   90.00
#
_symmetry.space_group_name_H-M   'P 1'
#
loop_
_entity.id
_entity.type
_entity.pdbx_description
1 polymer ?
#
loop_
_entity_poly.entity_id
_entity_poly.type
_entity_poly.pdbx_seq_one_letter_code
_entity_poly.pdbx_strand_id
1 'polypeptide(L)'
;MGSIWTMLILFLVVQFSCKNDLEINAPYKETFVIYGLLDINADTQFIKINKAFLTDEQSVKEVALVPDSVYFKELKAELIEEGNGKKIPLLPIAVNGKQAGQFITNPNILYYTAEKLNKNGTYKIVAENLKTN
;
A
#
# COMPACT_ATOMS: atom_id res chain seq x y z
N MET A 1 -16.53 -47.92 42.43
CA MET A 1 -15.42 -46.96 42.52
C MET A 1 -14.67 -46.74 41.20
N GLY A 2 -14.66 -47.68 40.28
CA GLY A 2 -13.97 -47.54 38.98
C GLY A 2 -14.61 -46.51 38.01
N SER A 3 -15.92 -46.36 38.04
CA SER A 3 -16.65 -45.52 37.07
C SER A 3 -16.39 -44.01 37.23
N ILE A 4 -16.14 -43.53 38.43
CA ILE A 4 -15.86 -42.10 38.70
C ILE A 4 -14.43 -41.75 38.24
N TRP A 5 -13.49 -42.64 38.41
CA TRP A 5 -12.10 -42.47 37.98
C TRP A 5 -11.95 -42.44 36.46
N THR A 6 -12.69 -43.28 35.76
CA THR A 6 -12.71 -43.28 34.29
C THR A 6 -13.34 -41.97 33.73
N MET A 7 -14.37 -41.46 34.39
CA MET A 7 -14.98 -40.21 34.01
C MET A 7 -14.07 -38.99 34.26
N LEU A 8 -13.28 -39.02 35.34
CA LEU A 8 -12.32 -37.97 35.68
C LEU A 8 -11.14 -37.93 34.68
N ILE A 9 -10.66 -39.07 34.24
CA ILE A 9 -9.57 -39.21 33.26
C ILE A 9 -10.06 -38.72 31.87
N LEU A 10 -11.29 -39.06 31.50
CA LEU A 10 -11.87 -38.59 30.24
C LEU A 10 -12.03 -37.06 30.20
N PHE A 11 -12.34 -36.43 31.33
CA PHE A 11 -12.46 -34.96 31.43
C PHE A 11 -11.11 -34.23 31.35
N LEU A 12 -10.03 -34.88 31.77
CA LEU A 12 -8.66 -34.31 31.71
C LEU A 12 -8.10 -34.23 30.29
N VAL A 13 -8.51 -35.12 29.39
CA VAL A 13 -8.00 -35.21 28.01
C VAL A 13 -8.56 -34.09 27.09
N VAL A 14 -9.69 -33.51 27.44
CA VAL A 14 -10.36 -32.49 26.62
C VAL A 14 -9.71 -31.10 26.74
N GLN A 15 -8.77 -30.92 27.69
CA GLN A 15 -8.15 -29.59 27.94
C GLN A 15 -6.94 -29.27 27.05
N PHE A 16 -6.52 -30.17 26.15
CA PHE A 16 -5.52 -29.85 25.15
C PHE A 16 -6.17 -29.10 23.99
N SER A 17 -6.62 -27.88 24.24
CA SER A 17 -6.95 -26.94 23.20
C SER A 17 -5.64 -26.53 22.52
N CYS A 18 -5.39 -27.06 21.32
CA CYS A 18 -4.32 -26.57 20.47
C CYS A 18 -4.53 -25.08 20.22
N LYS A 19 -3.66 -24.23 20.75
CA LYS A 19 -3.49 -22.87 20.25
C LYS A 19 -2.85 -23.00 18.85
N ASN A 20 -3.67 -23.06 17.84
CA ASN A 20 -3.21 -22.83 16.49
C ASN A 20 -3.08 -21.32 16.32
N ASP A 21 -1.90 -20.76 16.62
CA ASP A 21 -1.53 -19.45 16.13
C ASP A 21 -1.39 -19.58 14.61
N LEU A 22 -2.49 -19.30 13.92
CA LEU A 22 -2.50 -19.25 12.47
C LEU A 22 -1.82 -17.95 12.07
N GLU A 23 -0.58 -17.98 11.62
CA GLU A 23 0.04 -16.84 10.96
C GLU A 23 -0.69 -16.59 9.65
N ILE A 24 -1.65 -15.65 9.68
CA ILE A 24 -2.51 -15.32 8.54
C ILE A 24 -1.77 -14.42 7.56
N ASN A 25 -0.72 -13.72 8.01
CA ASN A 25 0.01 -12.77 7.20
C ASN A 25 1.25 -13.39 6.57
N ALA A 26 1.38 -13.27 5.26
CA ALA A 26 2.62 -13.55 4.56
C ALA A 26 3.70 -12.53 4.99
N PRO A 27 5.01 -12.88 4.91
CA PRO A 27 6.08 -11.92 5.13
C PRO A 27 5.84 -10.64 4.33
N TYR A 28 5.95 -9.47 4.99
CA TYR A 28 5.72 -8.19 4.33
C TYR A 28 6.65 -8.03 3.14
N LYS A 29 6.05 -7.80 1.97
CA LYS A 29 6.76 -7.40 0.77
C LYS A 29 6.30 -6.01 0.39
N GLU A 30 7.25 -5.08 0.27
CA GLU A 30 6.95 -3.73 -0.17
C GLU A 30 6.26 -3.75 -1.55
N THR A 31 5.05 -3.23 -1.59
CA THR A 31 4.20 -3.26 -2.79
C THR A 31 3.72 -1.85 -3.10
N PHE A 32 3.86 -1.46 -4.35
CA PHE A 32 3.35 -0.19 -4.84
C PHE A 32 1.86 -0.29 -5.17
N VAL A 33 1.09 0.70 -4.74
CA VAL A 33 -0.30 0.92 -5.14
C VAL A 33 -0.32 2.18 -5.98
N ILE A 34 -0.48 2.03 -7.29
CA ILE A 34 -0.41 3.13 -8.25
C ILE A 34 -1.78 3.28 -8.91
N TYR A 35 -2.33 4.47 -8.90
CA TYR A 35 -3.55 4.81 -9.63
C TYR A 35 -3.54 6.26 -10.10
N GLY A 36 -4.14 6.48 -11.26
CA GLY A 36 -4.29 7.78 -11.89
C GLY A 36 -5.00 7.65 -13.23
N LEU A 37 -5.40 8.77 -13.75
CA LEU A 37 -5.94 8.89 -15.09
C LEU A 37 -5.09 9.89 -15.84
N LEU A 38 -4.61 9.53 -17.02
CA LEU A 38 -3.92 10.44 -17.92
C LEU A 38 -4.94 11.09 -18.86
N ASP A 39 -5.02 12.43 -18.84
CA ASP A 39 -5.87 13.22 -19.71
C ASP A 39 -5.02 14.08 -20.62
N ILE A 40 -5.04 13.77 -21.92
CA ILE A 40 -4.28 14.50 -22.95
C ILE A 40 -4.68 15.97 -23.09
N ASN A 41 -5.88 16.35 -22.64
CA ASN A 41 -6.38 17.71 -22.70
C ASN A 41 -6.02 18.51 -21.44
N ALA A 42 -5.58 17.86 -20.39
CA ALA A 42 -5.14 18.51 -19.16
C ALA A 42 -3.69 19.01 -19.28
N ASP A 43 -3.42 20.20 -18.73
CA ASP A 43 -2.06 20.75 -18.69
C ASP A 43 -1.16 20.08 -17.66
N THR A 44 -1.76 19.34 -16.73
CA THR A 44 -1.03 18.65 -15.66
C THR A 44 -1.64 17.27 -15.42
N GLN A 45 -0.77 16.27 -15.33
CA GLN A 45 -1.16 14.90 -15.00
C GLN A 45 -0.88 14.63 -13.52
N PHE A 46 -1.82 13.97 -12.84
CA PHE A 46 -1.66 13.59 -11.43
C PHE A 46 -1.78 12.08 -11.25
N ILE A 47 -0.84 11.51 -10.51
CA ILE A 47 -0.79 10.08 -10.20
C ILE A 47 -0.61 9.93 -8.70
N LYS A 48 -1.37 9.02 -8.11
CA LYS A 48 -1.23 8.64 -6.72
C LYS A 48 -0.37 7.39 -6.63
N ILE A 49 0.68 7.45 -5.80
CA ILE A 49 1.56 6.31 -5.54
C ILE A 49 1.66 6.15 -4.02
N ASN A 50 1.19 5.01 -3.52
CA ASN A 50 1.21 4.66 -2.11
C ASN A 50 1.94 3.35 -1.90
N LYS A 51 2.29 3.05 -0.64
CA LYS A 51 2.63 1.70 -0.19
C LYS A 51 1.37 0.92 0.15
N ALA A 52 1.36 -0.38 -0.17
CA ALA A 52 0.54 -1.31 0.58
C ALA A 52 1.20 -1.55 1.96
N PHE A 53 0.42 -1.76 2.97
CA PHE A 53 0.90 -2.09 4.31
C PHE A 53 0.16 -3.30 4.87
N LEU A 54 0.86 -4.07 5.70
CA LEU A 54 0.31 -5.15 6.51
C LEU A 54 0.48 -4.78 7.97
N THR A 55 -0.41 -5.26 8.82
CA THR A 55 -0.33 -5.11 10.27
C THR A 55 -0.83 -6.37 10.94
N ASP A 56 -0.07 -6.88 11.90
CA ASP A 56 -0.39 -8.09 12.65
C ASP A 56 -1.05 -7.77 13.99
N GLU A 57 -0.67 -6.64 14.61
CA GLU A 57 -1.08 -6.29 15.98
C GLU A 57 -1.88 -4.98 16.06
N GLN A 58 -1.77 -4.11 15.05
CA GLN A 58 -2.41 -2.80 15.06
C GLN A 58 -3.67 -2.77 14.21
N SER A 59 -4.60 -1.90 14.55
CA SER A 59 -5.76 -1.64 13.70
C SER A 59 -5.33 -1.11 12.34
N VAL A 60 -5.81 -1.73 11.26
CA VAL A 60 -5.59 -1.26 9.88
C VAL A 60 -5.96 0.23 9.73
N LYS A 61 -6.99 0.69 10.44
CA LYS A 61 -7.42 2.10 10.41
C LYS A 61 -6.37 3.03 11.03
N GLU A 62 -5.70 2.62 12.10
CA GLU A 62 -4.66 3.41 12.74
C GLU A 62 -3.42 3.50 11.86
N VAL A 63 -2.98 2.38 11.29
CA VAL A 63 -1.84 2.31 10.36
C VAL A 63 -2.10 3.14 9.11
N ALA A 64 -3.33 3.17 8.59
CA ALA A 64 -3.72 3.97 7.42
C ALA A 64 -3.66 5.49 7.65
N LEU A 65 -3.57 5.93 8.89
CA LEU A 65 -3.42 7.35 9.26
C LEU A 65 -1.96 7.78 9.46
N VAL A 66 -1.03 6.83 9.45
CA VAL A 66 0.41 7.10 9.62
C VAL A 66 1.06 7.37 8.27
N PRO A 67 1.67 8.57 8.04
CA PRO A 67 2.29 8.90 6.74
C PRO A 67 3.32 7.87 6.29
N ASP A 68 4.21 7.45 7.19
CA ASP A 68 5.29 6.51 6.89
C ASP A 68 4.80 5.11 6.49
N SER A 69 3.58 4.75 6.85
CA SER A 69 2.96 3.50 6.44
C SER A 69 2.36 3.58 5.03
N VAL A 70 1.93 4.78 4.62
CA VAL A 70 1.20 4.99 3.36
C VAL A 70 2.10 5.53 2.26
N TYR A 71 3.10 6.34 2.60
CA TYR A 71 3.97 7.00 1.62
C TYR A 71 5.40 6.49 1.69
N PHE A 72 6.08 6.53 0.54
CA PHE A 72 7.52 6.31 0.46
C PHE A 72 8.25 7.57 0.91
N LYS A 73 9.36 7.42 1.65
CA LYS A 73 10.21 8.55 2.07
C LYS A 73 10.97 9.15 0.90
N GLU A 74 11.48 8.30 0.02
CA GLU A 74 12.21 8.70 -1.18
C GLU A 74 11.76 7.83 -2.35
N LEU A 75 10.95 8.39 -3.22
CA LEU A 75 10.42 7.70 -4.39
C LEU A 75 10.84 8.43 -5.66
N LYS A 76 11.42 7.71 -6.58
CA LYS A 76 11.58 8.13 -7.96
C LYS A 76 10.44 7.54 -8.78
N ALA A 77 9.73 8.39 -9.52
CA ALA A 77 8.65 7.96 -10.40
C ALA A 77 8.75 8.64 -11.76
N GLU A 78 8.50 7.90 -12.81
CA GLU A 78 8.58 8.37 -14.19
C GLU A 78 7.45 7.76 -15.03
N LEU A 79 6.94 8.53 -15.99
CA LEU A 79 6.21 8.00 -17.14
C LEU A 79 7.23 7.74 -18.25
N ILE A 80 7.15 6.58 -18.86
CA ILE A 80 7.96 6.23 -20.03
C ILE A 80 7.02 6.09 -21.22
N GLU A 81 7.20 6.94 -22.25
CA GLU A 81 6.48 6.80 -23.51
C GLU A 81 7.02 5.59 -24.27
N GLU A 82 6.17 4.60 -24.50
CA GLU A 82 6.54 3.43 -25.28
C GLU A 82 6.73 3.80 -26.76
N GLY A 83 7.68 3.17 -27.40
CA GLY A 83 8.02 3.44 -28.80
C GLY A 83 9.22 4.36 -28.99
N ASN A 84 9.34 5.46 -28.23
CA ASN A 84 10.52 6.36 -28.30
C ASN A 84 11.39 6.33 -27.04
N GLY A 85 10.88 5.72 -25.96
CA GLY A 85 11.62 5.62 -24.69
C GLY A 85 11.75 6.93 -23.92
N LYS A 86 11.00 7.98 -24.29
CA LYS A 86 11.04 9.27 -23.59
C LYS A 86 10.61 9.09 -22.13
N LYS A 87 11.45 9.55 -21.20
CA LYS A 87 11.20 9.55 -19.76
C LYS A 87 10.68 10.91 -19.34
N ILE A 88 9.55 10.90 -18.67
CA ILE A 88 8.89 12.09 -18.14
C ILE A 88 8.87 11.96 -16.61
N PRO A 89 9.60 12.77 -15.86
CA PRO A 89 9.65 12.68 -14.42
C PRO A 89 8.31 13.06 -13.79
N LEU A 90 7.94 12.34 -12.73
CA LEU A 90 6.81 12.64 -11.88
C LEU A 90 7.32 13.21 -10.56
N LEU A 91 6.97 14.45 -10.27
CA LEU A 91 7.43 15.18 -9.08
C LEU A 91 6.40 15.06 -7.95
N PRO A 92 6.83 14.85 -6.70
CA PRO A 92 5.91 14.81 -5.57
C PRO A 92 5.36 16.21 -5.25
N ILE A 93 4.07 16.27 -4.91
CA ILE A 93 3.40 17.48 -4.43
C ILE A 93 2.43 17.13 -3.30
N ALA A 94 2.44 17.91 -2.23
CA ALA A 94 1.43 17.81 -1.19
C ALA A 94 0.22 18.67 -1.57
N VAL A 95 -0.95 18.05 -1.66
CA VAL A 95 -2.21 18.70 -2.04
C VAL A 95 -3.13 18.75 -0.81
N ASN A 96 -3.68 19.93 -0.56
CA ASN A 96 -4.66 20.18 0.50
C ASN A 96 -6.10 19.92 0.02
N GLY A 97 -7.04 19.85 0.97
CA GLY A 97 -8.47 19.77 0.65
C GLY A 97 -9.01 18.35 0.44
N LYS A 98 -8.24 17.31 0.70
CA LYS A 98 -8.78 15.95 0.76
C LYS A 98 -9.79 15.85 1.90
N GLN A 99 -10.98 15.34 1.62
CA GLN A 99 -11.99 15.08 2.64
C GLN A 99 -11.51 14.03 3.64
N ALA A 100 -11.90 14.19 4.91
CA ALA A 100 -11.61 13.23 5.95
C ALA A 100 -12.21 11.86 5.63
N GLY A 101 -11.45 10.80 5.90
CA GLY A 101 -11.84 9.43 5.62
C GLY A 101 -10.99 8.44 6.40
N GLN A 102 -10.96 7.20 5.94
CA GLN A 102 -10.20 6.13 6.60
C GLN A 102 -8.69 6.21 6.38
N PHE A 103 -8.24 6.97 5.40
CA PHE A 103 -6.82 7.14 5.07
C PHE A 103 -6.36 8.55 5.41
N ILE A 104 -5.06 8.68 5.68
CA ILE A 104 -4.44 9.97 5.97
C ILE A 104 -4.88 11.05 4.98
N THR A 105 -5.24 12.20 5.51
CA THR A 105 -5.67 13.37 4.74
C THR A 105 -4.58 14.40 4.58
N ASN A 106 -3.67 14.51 5.54
CA ASN A 106 -2.57 15.45 5.54
C ASN A 106 -1.31 14.80 6.13
N PRO A 107 -0.22 14.69 5.34
CA PRO A 107 -0.10 15.13 3.95
C PRO A 107 -0.91 14.25 2.99
N ASN A 108 -1.45 14.83 1.90
CA ASN A 108 -1.96 14.11 0.74
C ASN A 108 -0.98 14.26 -0.40
N ILE A 109 -0.09 13.29 -0.59
CA ILE A 109 0.98 13.34 -1.58
C ILE A 109 0.47 12.76 -2.90
N LEU A 110 0.61 13.56 -3.96
CA LEU A 110 0.44 13.15 -5.35
C LEU A 110 1.77 13.30 -6.08
N TYR A 111 1.87 12.65 -7.24
CA TYR A 111 2.98 12.82 -8.18
C TYR A 111 2.43 13.45 -9.44
N TYR A 112 3.09 14.46 -9.98
CA TYR A 112 2.59 15.20 -11.12
C TYR A 112 3.67 15.45 -12.18
N THR A 113 3.21 15.69 -13.38
CA THR A 113 3.99 16.30 -14.46
C THR A 113 3.15 17.31 -15.22
N ALA A 114 3.78 18.42 -15.64
CA ALA A 114 3.20 19.41 -16.54
C ALA A 114 3.67 19.21 -17.99
N GLU A 115 4.38 18.12 -18.28
CA GLU A 115 4.73 17.81 -19.66
C GLU A 115 3.51 17.37 -20.45
N LYS A 116 3.34 17.92 -21.65
CA LYS A 116 2.28 17.48 -22.55
C LYS A 116 2.52 16.08 -23.02
N LEU A 117 1.49 15.25 -22.90
CA LEU A 117 1.50 13.89 -23.38
C LEU A 117 1.20 13.83 -24.88
N ASN A 118 1.80 12.86 -25.54
CA ASN A 118 1.51 12.56 -26.94
C ASN A 118 0.12 11.90 -27.03
N LYS A 119 -0.75 12.48 -27.84
CA LYS A 119 -2.13 12.02 -28.06
C LYS A 119 -2.23 10.54 -28.45
N ASN A 120 -1.25 10.07 -29.20
CA ASN A 120 -1.24 8.70 -29.73
C ASN A 120 -0.20 7.82 -28.97
N GLY A 121 0.37 8.33 -27.87
CA GLY A 121 1.37 7.63 -27.08
C GLY A 121 0.75 6.61 -26.13
N THR A 122 1.47 5.53 -25.91
CA THR A 122 1.24 4.60 -24.79
C THR A 122 2.26 4.88 -23.72
N TYR A 123 1.84 4.86 -22.46
CA TYR A 123 2.69 5.22 -21.34
C TYR A 123 2.76 4.11 -20.31
N LYS A 124 3.97 3.86 -19.81
CA LYS A 124 4.23 2.98 -18.69
C LYS A 124 4.70 3.80 -17.50
N ILE A 125 4.17 3.49 -16.31
CA ILE A 125 4.67 4.05 -15.05
C ILE A 125 5.79 3.17 -14.53
N VAL A 126 6.90 3.79 -14.14
CA VAL A 126 7.99 3.16 -13.40
C VAL A 126 8.16 3.91 -12.09
N ALA A 127 8.16 3.16 -10.98
CA ALA A 127 8.39 3.70 -9.65
C ALA A 127 9.46 2.88 -8.94
N GLU A 128 10.39 3.57 -8.28
CA GLU A 128 11.52 2.98 -7.57
C GLU A 128 11.63 3.61 -6.19
N ASN A 129 11.63 2.79 -5.14
CA ASN A 129 11.95 3.24 -3.80
C ASN A 129 13.47 3.36 -3.67
N LEU A 130 13.97 4.58 -3.41
CA LEU A 130 15.40 4.85 -3.28
C LEU A 130 15.94 4.52 -1.89
N LYS A 131 15.06 4.29 -0.91
CA LYS A 131 15.38 3.80 0.44
C LYS A 131 14.87 2.37 0.63
N THR A 132 15.49 1.43 -0.03
CA THR A 132 15.45 0.03 0.42
C THR A 132 16.40 -0.13 1.60
N ASN A 133 15.87 -0.46 2.77
CA ASN A 133 16.69 -0.93 3.89
C ASN A 133 17.28 -2.29 3.56
#